data_2ba2408de23a2c3a1a413a8a4eef1b9a
#
_entry.id   2ba2408de23a2c3a1a413a8a4eef1b9a
#
_cell.length_a   1.000
_cell.length_b   1.000
_cell.length_c   1.000
_cell.angle_alpha   90.00
_cell.angle_beta   90.00
_cell.angle_gamma   90.00
#
_symmetry.space_group_name_H-M   'P 1'
#
loop_
_entity.id
_entity.type
_entity.pdbx_description
1 polymer ?
#
loop_
_entity_poly.entity_id
_entity_poly.type
_entity_poly.pdbx_seq_one_letter_code
_entity_poly.pdbx_strand_id
1 'polypeptide(L)'
;MNGGKQMYDIIFLGGGQAGVFGAYEAIKKNKDLKILVLDKGRMLTQRVCPKEKLGTCVKCPTCAIIYGVSGAGAFSDSKFNMDYRVGGDVHVLTGKVIVNETIQYVADIYKDFGFDEKPSGLEYNQVMLDLKKRCIENNVQLVDTPTMHLGTDGSRELYTKLVNSLLEKGVEFITERSAEGLIIENGEIKGVTVKNKKDEVENYFAKNVVIGLGRSGAKKLMEMCEESGVSYETGAVDLGVRVEIPDLVMKDINENFYEAKMIYHTTKYRDKMRTFCSNPSGFIAAEKHSDDVVLANGHAYKDKKSQNTNLALLCTKTFTQPFKQPFEYATAIAKMSSMLTGGKILMQSYGDLKVGRRSTDESIARLNIIPTTEDYVAGDIALACPKRILDNII
;
A
#
# COMPACT_ATOMS: atom_id res chain seq x y z
N MET A 1 3.39 -18.16 -42.30
CA MET A 1 3.91 -16.79 -42.48
C MET A 1 4.55 -16.40 -41.17
N ASN A 2 5.88 -16.34 -41.10
CA ASN A 2 6.61 -15.91 -39.92
C ASN A 2 6.42 -14.39 -39.79
N GLY A 3 5.37 -13.98 -39.11
CA GLY A 3 5.29 -12.61 -38.62
C GLY A 3 6.42 -12.43 -37.63
N GLY A 4 7.42 -11.61 -37.96
CA GLY A 4 8.54 -11.30 -37.09
C GLY A 4 8.01 -10.91 -35.70
N LYS A 5 8.37 -11.70 -34.66
CA LYS A 5 7.97 -11.41 -33.29
C LYS A 5 8.52 -10.04 -32.96
N GLN A 6 7.65 -9.09 -32.62
CA GLN A 6 8.08 -7.75 -32.20
C GLN A 6 8.99 -7.88 -30.99
N MET A 7 10.20 -7.31 -31.09
CA MET A 7 11.18 -7.31 -30.01
C MET A 7 11.19 -5.94 -29.36
N TYR A 8 10.93 -5.90 -28.06
CA TYR A 8 11.04 -4.68 -27.24
C TYR A 8 12.45 -4.55 -26.65
N ASP A 9 12.85 -3.34 -26.34
CA ASP A 9 14.07 -3.11 -25.58
C ASP A 9 13.84 -3.35 -24.09
N ILE A 10 12.65 -2.96 -23.61
CA ILE A 10 12.25 -3.16 -22.20
C ILE A 10 10.78 -3.55 -22.14
N ILE A 11 10.47 -4.56 -21.34
CA ILE A 11 9.10 -4.86 -20.87
C ILE A 11 9.02 -4.55 -19.38
N PHE A 12 8.04 -3.73 -19.00
CA PHE A 12 7.62 -3.57 -17.61
C PHE A 12 6.44 -4.49 -17.33
N LEU A 13 6.64 -5.49 -16.49
CA LEU A 13 5.62 -6.44 -16.08
C LEU A 13 4.96 -5.93 -14.79
N GLY A 14 3.85 -5.23 -14.96
CA GLY A 14 3.13 -4.45 -13.96
C GLY A 14 3.17 -2.95 -14.27
N GLY A 15 2.03 -2.39 -14.66
CA GLY A 15 1.84 -0.96 -14.96
C GLY A 15 1.56 -0.09 -13.73
N GLY A 16 1.95 -0.55 -12.53
CA GLY A 16 1.89 0.24 -11.30
C GLY A 16 2.89 1.39 -11.26
N GLN A 17 3.14 1.97 -10.09
CA GLN A 17 4.08 3.10 -9.94
C GLN A 17 5.47 2.77 -10.49
N ALA A 18 6.00 1.59 -10.16
CA ALA A 18 7.32 1.17 -10.65
C ALA A 18 7.39 1.07 -12.19
N GLY A 19 6.34 0.52 -12.83
CA GLY A 19 6.28 0.40 -14.29
C GLY A 19 6.13 1.75 -14.98
N VAL A 20 5.25 2.62 -14.49
CA VAL A 20 5.00 3.94 -15.09
C VAL A 20 6.22 4.85 -14.96
N PHE A 21 6.82 4.96 -13.75
CA PHE A 21 8.02 5.80 -13.55
C PHE A 21 9.25 5.19 -14.22
N GLY A 22 9.37 3.85 -14.23
CA GLY A 22 10.45 3.17 -14.96
C GLY A 22 10.38 3.43 -16.47
N ALA A 23 9.19 3.37 -17.07
CA ALA A 23 8.99 3.71 -18.47
C ALA A 23 9.26 5.20 -18.74
N TYR A 24 8.84 6.09 -17.82
CA TYR A 24 9.12 7.52 -17.90
C TYR A 24 10.62 7.81 -17.95
N GLU A 25 11.39 7.24 -17.03
CA GLU A 25 12.85 7.43 -17.00
C GLU A 25 13.53 6.82 -18.22
N ALA A 26 13.14 5.64 -18.64
CA ALA A 26 13.72 4.96 -19.79
C ALA A 26 13.54 5.78 -21.08
N ILE A 27 12.31 6.22 -21.37
CA ILE A 27 12.01 6.99 -22.59
C ILE A 27 12.57 8.42 -22.55
N LYS A 28 12.71 9.00 -21.35
CA LYS A 28 13.34 10.31 -21.15
C LYS A 28 14.84 10.25 -21.48
N LYS A 29 15.52 9.15 -21.11
CA LYS A 29 16.95 8.96 -21.36
C LYS A 29 17.24 8.57 -22.82
N ASN A 30 16.38 7.78 -23.42
CA ASN A 30 16.54 7.38 -24.82
C ASN A 30 15.15 7.25 -25.49
N LYS A 31 14.85 8.16 -26.40
CA LYS A 31 13.57 8.27 -27.11
C LYS A 31 13.33 7.13 -28.13
N ASP A 32 14.40 6.43 -28.53
CA ASP A 32 14.31 5.39 -29.53
C ASP A 32 13.99 4.00 -28.95
N LEU A 33 13.90 3.89 -27.62
CA LEU A 33 13.57 2.65 -26.95
C LEU A 33 12.13 2.20 -27.27
N LYS A 34 12.00 0.92 -27.63
CA LYS A 34 10.71 0.25 -27.77
C LYS A 34 10.32 -0.31 -26.39
N ILE A 35 9.38 0.33 -25.75
CA ILE A 35 8.95 0.01 -24.38
C ILE A 35 7.54 -0.51 -24.38
N LEU A 36 7.31 -1.65 -23.70
CA LEU A 36 6.01 -2.24 -23.43
C LEU A 36 5.74 -2.28 -21.92
N VAL A 37 4.56 -1.85 -21.54
CA VAL A 37 4.03 -2.00 -20.18
C VAL A 37 2.85 -2.96 -20.20
N LEU A 38 2.96 -4.06 -19.48
CA LEU A 38 1.91 -5.07 -19.33
C LEU A 38 1.25 -4.94 -17.96
N ASP A 39 -0.08 -4.98 -17.90
CA ASP A 39 -0.80 -4.97 -16.63
C ASP A 39 -2.03 -5.89 -16.62
N LYS A 40 -2.29 -6.51 -15.47
CA LYS A 40 -3.44 -7.40 -15.24
C LYS A 40 -4.77 -6.65 -15.30
N GLY A 41 -4.80 -5.41 -14.86
CA GLY A 41 -6.01 -4.56 -14.88
C GLY A 41 -6.14 -3.76 -16.17
N ARG A 42 -6.88 -2.66 -16.11
CA ARG A 42 -7.22 -1.81 -17.27
C ARG A 42 -6.39 -0.52 -17.28
N MET A 43 -6.47 0.21 -18.39
CA MET A 43 -5.98 1.59 -18.48
C MET A 43 -6.67 2.46 -17.42
N LEU A 44 -5.95 3.46 -16.90
CA LEU A 44 -6.43 4.29 -15.78
C LEU A 44 -7.82 4.90 -16.04
N THR A 45 -8.06 5.41 -17.26
CA THR A 45 -9.33 6.00 -17.66
C THR A 45 -10.51 5.01 -17.73
N GLN A 46 -10.21 3.71 -17.80
CA GLN A 46 -11.19 2.62 -17.87
C GLN A 46 -11.44 1.96 -16.53
N ARG A 47 -10.69 2.37 -15.48
CA ARG A 47 -10.80 1.79 -14.13
C ARG A 47 -11.97 2.45 -13.39
N VAL A 48 -13.09 1.76 -13.33
CA VAL A 48 -14.30 2.19 -12.61
C VAL A 48 -14.70 1.12 -11.61
N CYS A 49 -14.88 1.49 -10.35
CA CYS A 49 -15.35 0.59 -9.30
C CYS A 49 -16.88 0.56 -9.30
N PRO A 50 -17.52 -0.60 -9.50
CA PRO A 50 -18.99 -0.70 -9.45
C PRO A 50 -19.58 -0.27 -8.10
N LYS A 51 -18.83 -0.36 -7.00
CA LYS A 51 -19.26 0.09 -5.68
C LYS A 51 -19.66 1.56 -5.65
N GLU A 52 -19.04 2.43 -6.46
CA GLU A 52 -19.36 3.85 -6.53
C GLU A 52 -20.85 4.09 -6.93
N LYS A 53 -21.39 3.21 -7.77
CA LYS A 53 -22.80 3.28 -8.22
C LYS A 53 -23.74 2.42 -7.39
N LEU A 54 -23.27 1.26 -6.91
CA LEU A 54 -24.13 0.25 -6.27
C LEU A 54 -24.11 0.34 -4.74
N GLY A 55 -23.22 1.16 -4.16
CA GLY A 55 -23.04 1.29 -2.70
C GLY A 55 -22.31 0.10 -2.06
N THR A 56 -22.31 -1.07 -2.69
CA THR A 56 -21.72 -2.31 -2.16
C THR A 56 -20.69 -2.90 -3.12
N CYS A 57 -19.67 -3.59 -2.58
CA CYS A 57 -18.65 -4.26 -3.37
C CYS A 57 -19.20 -5.54 -4.03
N VAL A 58 -19.08 -5.62 -5.36
CA VAL A 58 -19.56 -6.77 -6.17
C VAL A 58 -18.47 -7.86 -6.37
N LYS A 59 -17.33 -7.78 -5.69
CA LYS A 59 -16.25 -8.77 -5.71
C LYS A 59 -15.75 -9.08 -7.14
N CYS A 60 -15.37 -8.04 -7.89
CA CYS A 60 -14.87 -8.20 -9.26
C CYS A 60 -13.67 -9.17 -9.31
N PRO A 61 -13.56 -10.06 -10.30
CA PRO A 61 -12.41 -10.96 -10.49
C PRO A 61 -11.07 -10.20 -10.59
N THR A 62 -11.10 -9.03 -11.23
CA THR A 62 -9.99 -8.08 -11.25
C THR A 62 -10.48 -6.75 -10.68
N CYS A 63 -10.06 -6.44 -9.45
CA CYS A 63 -10.50 -5.23 -8.75
C CYS A 63 -9.95 -3.97 -9.43
N ALA A 64 -10.83 -3.07 -9.89
CA ALA A 64 -10.45 -1.84 -10.57
C ALA A 64 -9.67 -0.86 -9.68
N ILE A 65 -9.78 -0.95 -8.36
CA ILE A 65 -9.03 -0.09 -7.42
C ILE A 65 -7.60 -0.59 -7.24
N ILE A 66 -7.38 -1.92 -7.21
CA ILE A 66 -6.07 -2.52 -6.92
C ILE A 66 -5.23 -2.70 -8.18
N TYR A 67 -5.86 -3.20 -9.28
CA TYR A 67 -5.16 -3.57 -10.50
C TYR A 67 -5.36 -2.56 -11.63
N GLY A 68 -4.36 -2.40 -12.46
CA GLY A 68 -4.37 -1.57 -13.66
C GLY A 68 -3.28 -0.51 -13.66
N VAL A 69 -3.17 0.17 -14.79
CA VAL A 69 -2.17 1.21 -15.01
C VAL A 69 -2.23 2.27 -13.91
N SER A 70 -1.07 2.66 -13.43
CA SER A 70 -0.79 3.50 -12.25
C SER A 70 -1.08 2.84 -10.89
N GLY A 71 -1.46 1.54 -10.87
CA GLY A 71 -1.58 0.75 -9.65
C GLY A 71 -2.64 1.23 -8.66
N ALA A 72 -2.60 0.71 -7.43
CA ALA A 72 -3.49 1.11 -6.35
C ALA A 72 -3.28 2.58 -5.92
N GLY A 73 -2.08 3.13 -6.13
CA GLY A 73 -1.74 4.51 -5.79
C GLY A 73 -2.66 5.54 -6.46
N ALA A 74 -3.10 5.30 -7.71
CA ALA A 74 -4.00 6.19 -8.42
C ALA A 74 -5.43 6.28 -7.83
N PHE A 75 -5.78 5.42 -6.90
CA PHE A 75 -7.07 5.39 -6.19
C PHE A 75 -6.91 5.57 -4.68
N SER A 76 -5.71 5.88 -4.23
CA SER A 76 -5.44 6.21 -2.83
C SER A 76 -5.55 7.71 -2.59
N ASP A 77 -5.50 8.08 -1.32
CA ASP A 77 -5.34 9.46 -0.86
C ASP A 77 -4.01 10.09 -1.30
N SER A 78 -3.08 9.27 -1.78
CA SER A 78 -1.78 9.63 -2.37
C SER A 78 -0.99 10.64 -1.55
N LYS A 79 -0.55 10.17 -0.39
CA LYS A 79 0.42 10.89 0.46
C LYS A 79 1.83 10.65 -0.07
N PHE A 80 2.49 11.70 -0.49
CA PHE A 80 3.88 11.66 -0.90
C PHE A 80 4.77 12.16 0.25
N ASN A 81 5.45 11.23 0.89
CA ASN A 81 6.33 11.54 2.03
C ASN A 81 7.74 11.87 1.50
N MET A 82 8.26 13.03 1.90
CA MET A 82 9.54 13.56 1.39
C MET A 82 10.71 13.25 2.33
N ASP A 83 10.84 11.98 2.75
CA ASP A 83 11.92 11.55 3.63
C ASP A 83 12.24 10.07 3.42
N TYR A 84 13.53 9.73 3.38
CA TYR A 84 14.02 8.35 3.22
C TYR A 84 13.55 7.39 4.33
N ARG A 85 13.16 7.91 5.49
CA ARG A 85 12.67 7.11 6.63
C ARG A 85 11.27 6.53 6.40
N VAL A 86 10.60 6.91 5.31
CA VAL A 86 9.24 6.46 4.99
C VAL A 86 9.22 5.81 3.61
N GLY A 87 8.67 4.62 3.51
CA GLY A 87 8.44 3.96 2.23
C GLY A 87 9.39 2.80 1.91
N GLY A 88 10.08 2.27 2.89
CA GLY A 88 10.93 1.09 2.72
C GLY A 88 12.41 1.35 3.03
N ASP A 89 13.24 0.36 2.73
CA ASP A 89 14.64 0.32 3.15
C ASP A 89 15.63 0.50 1.99
N VAL A 90 15.21 1.16 0.89
CA VAL A 90 16.07 1.41 -0.28
C VAL A 90 17.36 2.14 0.11
N HIS A 91 17.29 3.01 1.13
CA HIS A 91 18.44 3.74 1.66
C HIS A 91 19.55 2.83 2.23
N VAL A 92 19.23 1.59 2.58
CA VAL A 92 20.24 0.60 3.02
C VAL A 92 21.11 0.14 1.84
N LEU A 93 20.52 0.08 0.65
CA LEU A 93 21.21 -0.33 -0.58
C LEU A 93 21.92 0.81 -1.29
N THR A 94 21.30 2.01 -1.33
CA THR A 94 21.76 3.13 -2.16
C THR A 94 22.32 4.31 -1.36
N GLY A 95 22.10 4.35 -0.05
CA GLY A 95 22.43 5.47 0.81
C GLY A 95 21.34 6.53 0.91
N LYS A 96 21.31 7.23 2.03
CA LYS A 96 20.26 8.21 2.38
C LYS A 96 20.22 9.41 1.43
N VAL A 97 21.38 9.86 0.95
CA VAL A 97 21.50 11.02 0.06
C VAL A 97 20.80 10.73 -1.27
N ILE A 98 21.13 9.59 -1.89
CA ILE A 98 20.55 9.20 -3.18
C ILE A 98 19.04 9.05 -3.08
N VAL A 99 18.53 8.48 -1.97
CA VAL A 99 17.07 8.33 -1.79
C VAL A 99 16.39 9.69 -1.66
N ASN A 100 16.94 10.63 -0.88
CA ASN A 100 16.38 11.98 -0.73
C ASN A 100 16.41 12.76 -2.05
N GLU A 101 17.51 12.69 -2.80
CA GLU A 101 17.59 13.27 -4.15
C GLU A 101 16.56 12.67 -5.10
N THR A 102 16.37 11.35 -5.05
CA THR A 102 15.34 10.67 -5.86
C THR A 102 13.93 11.08 -5.46
N ILE A 103 13.66 11.24 -4.15
CA ILE A 103 12.37 11.73 -3.65
C ILE A 103 12.09 13.14 -4.18
N GLN A 104 13.08 14.04 -4.09
CA GLN A 104 12.95 15.39 -4.62
C GLN A 104 12.70 15.36 -6.13
N TYR A 105 13.44 14.54 -6.86
CA TYR A 105 13.26 14.37 -8.30
C TYR A 105 11.82 13.89 -8.67
N VAL A 106 11.25 12.98 -7.90
CA VAL A 106 9.84 12.56 -8.11
C VAL A 106 8.87 13.70 -7.80
N ALA A 107 9.14 14.52 -6.77
CA ALA A 107 8.35 15.71 -6.48
C ALA A 107 8.39 16.72 -7.63
N ASP A 108 9.57 16.92 -8.25
CA ASP A 108 9.72 17.79 -9.42
C ASP A 108 8.93 17.25 -10.63
N ILE A 109 8.93 15.93 -10.85
CA ILE A 109 8.07 15.32 -11.87
C ILE A 109 6.59 15.62 -11.58
N TYR A 110 6.14 15.50 -10.33
CA TYR A 110 4.75 15.81 -9.97
C TYR A 110 4.42 17.27 -10.30
N LYS A 111 5.33 18.18 -10.01
CA LYS A 111 5.20 19.60 -10.35
C LYS A 111 5.09 19.82 -11.86
N ASP A 112 5.91 19.15 -12.66
CA ASP A 112 5.89 19.24 -14.13
C ASP A 112 4.53 18.78 -14.70
N PHE A 113 3.84 17.86 -14.02
CA PHE A 113 2.49 17.41 -14.38
C PHE A 113 1.36 18.21 -13.71
N GLY A 114 1.68 19.35 -13.08
CA GLY A 114 0.71 20.30 -12.56
C GLY A 114 0.32 20.13 -11.10
N PHE A 115 1.13 19.40 -10.32
CA PHE A 115 0.94 19.26 -8.89
C PHE A 115 2.04 20.03 -8.14
N ASP A 116 1.78 21.31 -7.84
CA ASP A 116 2.74 22.23 -7.18
C ASP A 116 2.22 22.64 -5.78
N GLU A 117 1.91 21.67 -4.94
CA GLU A 117 1.57 21.94 -3.54
C GLU A 117 2.80 21.95 -2.65
N LYS A 118 2.80 22.89 -1.69
CA LYS A 118 3.86 22.92 -0.68
C LYS A 118 3.70 21.76 0.29
N PRO A 119 4.77 21.02 0.61
CA PRO A 119 4.70 19.99 1.64
C PRO A 119 4.24 20.56 2.99
N SER A 120 3.35 19.87 3.68
CA SER A 120 3.00 20.15 5.07
C SER A 120 4.14 19.70 6.01
N GLY A 121 4.21 20.27 7.22
CA GLY A 121 5.18 19.86 8.24
C GLY A 121 6.59 20.45 8.08
N LEU A 122 6.74 21.54 7.33
CA LEU A 122 8.03 22.23 7.15
C LEU A 122 8.35 23.23 8.27
N GLU A 123 7.32 23.82 8.88
CA GLU A 123 7.48 24.85 9.89
C GLU A 123 6.99 24.36 11.25
N TYR A 124 7.89 24.39 12.24
CA TYR A 124 7.55 23.98 13.59
C TYR A 124 6.89 25.14 14.35
N ASN A 125 5.73 24.86 14.95
CA ASN A 125 5.12 25.71 15.95
C ASN A 125 5.34 25.14 17.37
N GLN A 126 4.90 25.88 18.40
CA GLN A 126 5.10 25.48 19.78
C GLN A 126 4.41 24.13 20.11
N VAL A 127 3.22 23.87 19.57
CA VAL A 127 2.48 22.61 19.77
C VAL A 127 3.26 21.42 19.22
N MET A 128 3.85 21.56 18.03
CA MET A 128 4.71 20.52 17.43
C MET A 128 5.95 20.23 18.28
N LEU A 129 6.58 21.28 18.82
CA LEU A 129 7.73 21.13 19.70
C LEU A 129 7.36 20.43 21.01
N ASP A 130 6.22 20.78 21.60
CA ASP A 130 5.72 20.15 22.83
C ASP A 130 5.36 18.68 22.59
N LEU A 131 4.72 18.35 21.46
CA LEU A 131 4.45 16.96 21.06
C LEU A 131 5.74 16.17 20.84
N LYS A 132 6.73 16.77 20.18
CA LYS A 132 8.05 16.16 19.97
C LYS A 132 8.76 15.90 21.30
N LYS A 133 8.73 16.87 22.23
CA LYS A 133 9.25 16.73 23.59
C LYS A 133 8.59 15.56 24.32
N ARG A 134 7.26 15.50 24.33
CA ARG A 134 6.49 14.40 24.95
C ARG A 134 6.85 13.03 24.33
N CYS A 135 7.06 12.96 23.03
CA CYS A 135 7.51 11.74 22.36
C CYS A 135 8.88 11.32 22.89
N ILE A 136 9.85 12.22 22.96
CA ILE A 136 11.21 11.96 23.47
C ILE A 136 11.16 11.46 24.91
N GLU A 137 10.41 12.14 25.79
CA GLU A 137 10.24 11.78 27.21
C GLU A 137 9.67 10.37 27.41
N ASN A 138 8.90 9.87 26.43
CA ASN A 138 8.30 8.53 26.45
C ASN A 138 9.00 7.52 25.53
N ASN A 139 10.21 7.82 25.07
CA ASN A 139 10.99 6.97 24.17
C ASN A 139 10.25 6.64 22.86
N VAL A 140 9.38 7.52 22.39
CA VAL A 140 8.71 7.45 21.11
C VAL A 140 9.49 8.31 20.11
N GLN A 141 9.85 7.74 18.97
CA GLN A 141 10.41 8.50 17.88
C GLN A 141 9.27 9.09 17.03
N LEU A 142 9.13 10.40 17.03
CA LEU A 142 8.28 11.09 16.07
C LEU A 142 9.06 11.27 14.76
N VAL A 143 8.56 10.68 13.67
CA VAL A 143 9.10 10.88 12.33
C VAL A 143 8.33 12.03 11.70
N ASP A 144 8.92 13.20 11.83
CA ASP A 144 8.43 14.46 11.29
C ASP A 144 8.84 14.56 9.81
N THR A 145 7.99 14.08 8.94
CA THR A 145 8.27 14.01 7.51
C THR A 145 7.41 15.02 6.75
N PRO A 146 8.03 15.92 5.97
CA PRO A 146 7.26 16.74 5.04
C PRO A 146 6.45 15.87 4.10
N THR A 147 5.16 16.15 3.98
CA THR A 147 4.22 15.32 3.22
C THR A 147 3.44 16.19 2.24
N MET A 148 3.43 15.83 0.97
CA MET A 148 2.52 16.36 -0.04
C MET A 148 1.29 15.47 -0.11
N HIS A 149 0.12 16.06 -0.24
CA HIS A 149 -1.13 15.34 -0.27
C HIS A 149 -1.90 15.66 -1.55
N LEU A 150 -1.94 14.68 -2.47
CA LEU A 150 -2.61 14.87 -3.76
C LEU A 150 -4.14 14.74 -3.65
N GLY A 151 -4.62 13.97 -2.71
CA GLY A 151 -6.01 13.51 -2.70
C GLY A 151 -6.29 12.51 -3.83
N THR A 152 -7.41 11.82 -3.74
CA THR A 152 -7.76 10.78 -4.72
C THR A 152 -7.99 11.36 -6.12
N ASP A 153 -8.61 12.53 -6.23
CA ASP A 153 -8.90 13.16 -7.52
C ASP A 153 -7.64 13.72 -8.17
N GLY A 154 -6.82 14.46 -7.40
CA GLY A 154 -5.55 14.99 -7.88
C GLY A 154 -4.58 13.88 -8.31
N SER A 155 -4.58 12.76 -7.61
CA SER A 155 -3.81 11.58 -7.97
C SER A 155 -4.20 11.01 -9.33
N ARG A 156 -5.50 10.83 -9.57
CA ARG A 156 -5.99 10.32 -10.87
C ARG A 156 -5.66 11.27 -12.01
N GLU A 157 -5.79 12.57 -11.79
CA GLU A 157 -5.45 13.60 -12.80
C GLU A 157 -3.95 13.55 -13.14
N LEU A 158 -3.08 13.58 -12.12
CA LEU A 158 -1.64 13.53 -12.28
C LEU A 158 -1.20 12.29 -13.08
N TYR A 159 -1.64 11.10 -12.66
CA TYR A 159 -1.27 9.87 -13.34
C TYR A 159 -1.87 9.74 -14.73
N THR A 160 -3.04 10.32 -14.99
CA THR A 160 -3.60 10.37 -16.33
C THR A 160 -2.72 11.20 -17.26
N LYS A 161 -2.27 12.37 -16.83
CA LYS A 161 -1.34 13.22 -17.59
C LYS A 161 -0.01 12.52 -17.85
N LEU A 162 0.55 11.87 -16.82
CA LEU A 162 1.81 11.14 -16.92
C LEU A 162 1.71 9.98 -17.91
N VAL A 163 0.66 9.16 -17.83
CA VAL A 163 0.43 8.03 -18.74
C VAL A 163 0.21 8.50 -20.17
N ASN A 164 -0.57 9.58 -20.38
CA ASN A 164 -0.78 10.15 -21.71
C ASN A 164 0.53 10.65 -22.33
N SER A 165 1.39 11.29 -21.54
CA SER A 165 2.72 11.70 -21.99
C SER A 165 3.60 10.51 -22.43
N LEU A 166 3.46 9.36 -21.79
CA LEU A 166 4.17 8.13 -22.19
C LEU A 166 3.62 7.57 -23.51
N LEU A 167 2.29 7.55 -23.67
CA LEU A 167 1.64 7.13 -24.93
C LEU A 167 2.07 8.00 -26.10
N GLU A 168 2.09 9.33 -25.92
CA GLU A 168 2.56 10.31 -26.93
C GLU A 168 4.03 10.08 -27.32
N LYS A 169 4.84 9.58 -26.40
CA LYS A 169 6.26 9.24 -26.65
C LYS A 169 6.45 7.83 -27.22
N GLY A 170 5.38 7.10 -27.52
CA GLY A 170 5.44 5.79 -28.15
C GLY A 170 5.62 4.62 -27.18
N VAL A 171 5.44 4.80 -25.87
CA VAL A 171 5.37 3.69 -24.92
C VAL A 171 4.05 2.94 -25.13
N GLU A 172 4.14 1.63 -25.36
CA GLU A 172 2.97 0.77 -25.54
C GLU A 172 2.45 0.26 -24.20
N PHE A 173 1.12 0.25 -24.04
CA PHE A 173 0.44 -0.34 -22.89
C PHE A 173 -0.51 -1.43 -23.35
N ILE A 174 -0.27 -2.66 -22.92
CA ILE A 174 -1.19 -3.79 -23.14
C ILE A 174 -1.73 -4.22 -21.79
N THR A 175 -3.03 -4.00 -21.61
CA THR A 175 -3.74 -4.25 -20.35
C THR A 175 -4.51 -5.57 -20.38
N GLU A 176 -5.00 -5.98 -19.20
CA GLU A 176 -5.73 -7.24 -19.05
C GLU A 176 -4.88 -8.47 -19.42
N ARG A 177 -3.58 -8.37 -19.01
CA ARG A 177 -2.55 -9.42 -19.20
C ARG A 177 -1.95 -9.77 -17.84
N SER A 178 -2.28 -10.95 -17.34
CA SER A 178 -1.77 -11.48 -16.08
C SER A 178 -0.40 -12.11 -16.30
N ALA A 179 0.57 -11.77 -15.45
CA ALA A 179 1.90 -12.35 -15.50
C ALA A 179 1.87 -13.86 -15.20
N GLU A 180 2.50 -14.68 -16.02
CA GLU A 180 2.59 -16.13 -15.83
C GLU A 180 4.02 -16.61 -15.61
N GLY A 181 4.99 -16.11 -16.37
CA GLY A 181 6.38 -16.55 -16.24
C GLY A 181 7.35 -15.71 -17.05
N LEU A 182 8.61 -16.08 -16.95
CA LEU A 182 9.72 -15.51 -17.71
C LEU A 182 10.12 -16.48 -18.83
N ILE A 183 10.48 -15.92 -19.98
CA ILE A 183 11.08 -16.71 -21.09
C ILE A 183 12.59 -16.58 -20.95
N ILE A 184 13.25 -17.68 -20.57
CA ILE A 184 14.69 -17.72 -20.37
C ILE A 184 15.27 -18.79 -21.31
N GLU A 185 16.28 -18.41 -22.11
CA GLU A 185 17.00 -19.30 -23.01
C GLU A 185 18.49 -19.16 -22.74
N ASN A 186 19.16 -20.27 -22.47
CA ASN A 186 20.61 -20.32 -22.18
C ASN A 186 21.04 -19.38 -21.03
N GLY A 187 20.20 -19.23 -20.00
CA GLY A 187 20.46 -18.33 -18.86
C GLY A 187 20.21 -16.84 -19.12
N GLU A 188 19.72 -16.48 -20.29
CA GLU A 188 19.39 -15.09 -20.64
C GLU A 188 17.89 -14.88 -20.75
N ILE A 189 17.41 -13.73 -20.26
CA ILE A 189 16.02 -13.31 -20.43
C ILE A 189 15.75 -13.04 -21.93
N LYS A 190 14.64 -13.56 -22.43
CA LYS A 190 14.17 -13.33 -23.80
C LYS A 190 12.79 -12.68 -23.83
N GLY A 191 12.08 -12.67 -22.71
CA GLY A 191 10.75 -12.08 -22.64
C GLY A 191 9.91 -12.59 -21.49
N VAL A 192 8.60 -12.44 -21.64
CA VAL A 192 7.60 -12.82 -20.63
C VAL A 192 6.44 -13.58 -21.23
N THR A 193 5.88 -14.47 -20.44
CA THR A 193 4.63 -15.17 -20.74
C THR A 193 3.52 -14.56 -19.88
N VAL A 194 2.38 -14.27 -20.50
CA VAL A 194 1.20 -13.72 -19.83
C VAL A 194 -0.06 -14.47 -20.26
N LYS A 195 -1.13 -14.36 -19.47
CA LYS A 195 -2.48 -14.80 -19.84
C LYS A 195 -3.40 -13.62 -20.08
N ASN A 196 -4.18 -13.69 -21.12
CA ASN A 196 -5.27 -12.73 -21.36
C ASN A 196 -6.55 -13.13 -20.60
N LYS A 197 -7.63 -12.35 -20.77
CA LYS A 197 -8.93 -12.61 -20.13
C LYS A 197 -9.59 -13.95 -20.47
N LYS A 198 -9.17 -14.58 -21.57
CA LYS A 198 -9.69 -15.88 -22.01
C LYS A 198 -8.80 -17.02 -21.56
N ASP A 199 -7.84 -16.74 -20.66
CA ASP A 199 -6.79 -17.69 -20.23
C ASP A 199 -5.88 -18.17 -21.36
N GLU A 200 -5.86 -17.48 -22.50
CA GLU A 200 -4.95 -17.78 -23.60
C GLU A 200 -3.55 -17.25 -23.26
N VAL A 201 -2.55 -18.07 -23.52
CA VAL A 201 -1.14 -17.75 -23.26
C VAL A 201 -0.58 -16.92 -24.41
N GLU A 202 0.04 -15.79 -24.08
CA GLU A 202 0.69 -14.89 -25.01
C GLU A 202 2.15 -14.66 -24.57
N ASN A 203 3.06 -14.61 -25.56
CA ASN A 203 4.48 -14.37 -25.33
C ASN A 203 4.89 -13.02 -25.91
N TYR A 204 5.59 -12.22 -25.10
CA TYR A 204 6.18 -10.95 -25.50
C TYR A 204 7.70 -11.02 -25.31
N PHE A 205 8.46 -10.57 -26.31
CA PHE A 205 9.91 -10.70 -26.34
C PHE A 205 10.59 -9.37 -26.08
N ALA A 206 11.62 -9.37 -25.24
CA ALA A 206 12.39 -8.19 -24.91
C ALA A 206 13.82 -8.52 -24.52
N LYS A 207 14.71 -7.54 -24.67
CA LYS A 207 16.10 -7.61 -24.19
C LYS A 207 16.18 -7.52 -22.66
N ASN A 208 15.27 -6.75 -22.06
CA ASN A 208 15.23 -6.51 -20.61
C ASN A 208 13.79 -6.63 -20.10
N VAL A 209 13.63 -7.16 -18.89
CA VAL A 209 12.35 -7.26 -18.19
C VAL A 209 12.47 -6.64 -16.81
N VAL A 210 11.57 -5.73 -16.50
CA VAL A 210 11.45 -5.13 -15.17
C VAL A 210 10.15 -5.62 -14.54
N ILE A 211 10.24 -6.28 -13.38
CA ILE A 211 9.08 -6.89 -12.72
C ILE A 211 8.59 -5.98 -11.60
N GLY A 212 7.37 -5.45 -11.74
CA GLY A 212 6.75 -4.54 -10.78
C GLY A 212 5.32 -4.95 -10.41
N LEU A 213 5.09 -6.21 -10.03
CA LEU A 213 3.77 -6.82 -9.84
C LEU A 213 3.01 -6.31 -8.59
N GLY A 214 3.68 -5.57 -7.71
CA GLY A 214 3.08 -5.07 -6.47
C GLY A 214 2.75 -6.19 -5.47
N ARG A 215 2.05 -5.83 -4.38
CA ARG A 215 1.74 -6.78 -3.29
C ARG A 215 0.93 -7.99 -3.74
N SER A 216 -0.04 -7.78 -4.59
CA SER A 216 -0.92 -8.85 -5.08
C SER A 216 -0.22 -9.84 -6.04
N GLY A 217 0.94 -9.46 -6.58
CA GLY A 217 1.78 -10.31 -7.42
C GLY A 217 2.96 -10.93 -6.68
N ALA A 218 3.10 -10.74 -5.36
CA ALA A 218 4.25 -11.21 -4.59
C ALA A 218 4.47 -12.72 -4.69
N LYS A 219 3.40 -13.51 -4.60
CA LYS A 219 3.48 -14.97 -4.78
C LYS A 219 3.99 -15.34 -6.18
N LYS A 220 3.45 -14.71 -7.22
CA LYS A 220 3.90 -14.95 -8.61
C LYS A 220 5.37 -14.53 -8.82
N LEU A 221 5.82 -13.46 -8.19
CA LEU A 221 7.22 -13.05 -8.22
C LEU A 221 8.13 -14.11 -7.58
N MET A 222 7.72 -14.68 -6.43
CA MET A 222 8.48 -15.77 -5.78
C MET A 222 8.57 -17.00 -6.69
N GLU A 223 7.44 -17.42 -7.28
CA GLU A 223 7.40 -18.52 -8.25
C GLU A 223 8.37 -18.27 -9.44
N MET A 224 8.34 -17.06 -10.01
CA MET A 224 9.26 -16.68 -11.09
C MET A 224 10.73 -16.71 -10.66
N CYS A 225 11.05 -16.29 -9.44
CA CYS A 225 12.41 -16.37 -8.89
C CYS A 225 12.86 -17.82 -8.75
N GLU A 226 12.00 -18.69 -8.20
CA GLU A 226 12.29 -20.12 -8.01
C GLU A 226 12.51 -20.82 -9.35
N GLU A 227 11.62 -20.60 -10.32
CA GLU A 227 11.72 -21.18 -11.67
C GLU A 227 12.96 -20.70 -12.44
N SER A 228 13.41 -19.48 -12.15
CA SER A 228 14.56 -18.84 -12.82
C SER A 228 15.89 -19.03 -12.07
N GLY A 229 15.89 -19.70 -10.91
CA GLY A 229 17.08 -19.87 -10.08
C GLY A 229 17.58 -18.57 -9.44
N VAL A 230 16.74 -17.55 -9.35
CA VAL A 230 17.06 -16.27 -8.69
C VAL A 230 16.83 -16.40 -7.19
N SER A 231 17.88 -16.19 -6.41
CA SER A 231 17.77 -16.19 -4.94
C SER A 231 16.98 -15.00 -4.45
N TYR A 232 16.18 -15.19 -3.41
CA TYR A 232 15.46 -14.12 -2.72
C TYR A 232 15.45 -14.34 -1.21
N GLU A 233 15.29 -13.27 -0.46
CA GLU A 233 15.13 -13.30 0.98
C GLU A 233 13.71 -12.82 1.35
N THR A 234 13.20 -13.37 2.44
CA THR A 234 11.90 -12.98 2.97
C THR A 234 12.05 -11.74 3.83
N GLY A 235 11.23 -10.73 3.56
CA GLY A 235 11.17 -9.51 4.34
C GLY A 235 10.40 -9.66 5.65
N ALA A 236 10.31 -8.55 6.38
CA ALA A 236 9.45 -8.42 7.55
C ALA A 236 7.98 -8.33 7.14
N VAL A 237 7.09 -8.69 8.06
CA VAL A 237 5.65 -8.48 7.93
C VAL A 237 5.14 -7.60 9.08
N ASP A 238 4.21 -6.72 8.79
CA ASP A 238 3.53 -5.90 9.79
C ASP A 238 2.19 -6.52 10.17
N LEU A 239 2.01 -6.73 11.46
CA LEU A 239 0.77 -7.24 12.05
C LEU A 239 0.25 -6.24 13.08
N GLY A 240 -1.05 -6.02 13.12
CA GLY A 240 -1.60 -5.06 14.07
C GLY A 240 -3.10 -4.87 13.95
N VAL A 241 -3.55 -3.74 14.46
CA VAL A 241 -4.96 -3.36 14.50
C VAL A 241 -5.14 -1.96 13.92
N ARG A 242 -6.34 -1.67 13.44
CA ARG A 242 -6.77 -0.31 13.18
C ARG A 242 -7.56 0.21 14.36
N VAL A 243 -7.21 1.40 14.81
CA VAL A 243 -7.79 2.06 15.99
C VAL A 243 -8.63 3.24 15.52
N GLU A 244 -9.80 3.44 16.11
CA GLU A 244 -10.58 4.68 16.03
C GLU A 244 -10.49 5.44 17.34
N ILE A 245 -10.28 6.74 17.24
CA ILE A 245 -10.11 7.66 18.36
C ILE A 245 -10.93 8.93 18.06
N PRO A 246 -11.65 9.53 19.01
CA PRO A 246 -12.34 10.79 18.77
C PRO A 246 -11.38 11.87 18.25
N ASP A 247 -11.78 12.64 17.25
CA ASP A 247 -10.98 13.73 16.67
C ASP A 247 -10.53 14.74 17.71
N LEU A 248 -11.38 14.99 18.70
CA LEU A 248 -11.05 15.90 19.80
C LEU A 248 -9.79 15.47 20.56
N VAL A 249 -9.58 14.16 20.73
CA VAL A 249 -8.38 13.61 21.40
C VAL A 249 -7.14 13.73 20.51
N MET A 250 -7.34 13.63 19.20
CA MET A 250 -6.27 13.68 18.20
C MET A 250 -6.01 15.10 17.67
N LYS A 251 -6.74 16.12 18.15
CA LYS A 251 -6.75 17.47 17.60
C LYS A 251 -5.35 18.05 17.42
N ASP A 252 -4.54 18.06 18.47
CA ASP A 252 -3.19 18.65 18.46
C ASP A 252 -2.28 17.96 17.43
N ILE A 253 -2.48 16.66 17.20
CA ILE A 253 -1.73 15.90 16.20
C ILE A 253 -2.25 16.22 14.80
N ASN A 254 -3.57 16.15 14.61
CA ASN A 254 -4.19 16.29 13.30
C ASN A 254 -4.03 17.70 12.70
N GLU A 255 -4.06 18.74 13.53
CA GLU A 255 -3.93 20.14 13.07
C GLU A 255 -2.47 20.53 12.78
N ASN A 256 -1.50 19.84 13.36
CA ASN A 256 -0.08 20.19 13.24
C ASN A 256 0.75 19.23 12.37
N PHE A 257 0.28 17.98 12.26
CA PHE A 257 0.92 16.98 11.38
C PHE A 257 -0.15 16.38 10.47
N TYR A 258 0.10 16.38 9.18
CA TYR A 258 -0.81 15.70 8.26
C TYR A 258 -0.92 14.21 8.59
N GLU A 259 0.22 13.57 8.87
CA GLU A 259 0.30 12.20 9.33
C GLU A 259 1.47 12.04 10.31
N ALA A 260 1.17 12.07 11.61
CA ALA A 260 2.19 11.82 12.62
C ALA A 260 2.61 10.36 12.60
N LYS A 261 3.82 10.09 12.11
CA LYS A 261 4.43 8.76 12.15
C LYS A 261 5.21 8.62 13.44
N MET A 262 4.78 7.70 14.28
CA MET A 262 5.43 7.40 15.55
C MET A 262 6.01 6.00 15.52
N ILE A 263 7.24 5.85 16.02
CA ILE A 263 7.91 4.56 16.17
C ILE A 263 8.25 4.37 17.63
N TYR A 264 7.93 3.23 18.16
CA TYR A 264 8.21 2.82 19.52
C TYR A 264 8.80 1.42 19.55
N HIS A 265 9.85 1.21 20.33
CA HIS A 265 10.39 -0.13 20.58
C HIS A 265 9.93 -0.59 21.97
N THR A 266 9.09 -1.62 22.00
CA THR A 266 8.46 -2.07 23.23
C THR A 266 9.49 -2.54 24.24
N THR A 267 9.30 -2.19 25.53
CA THR A 267 10.23 -2.53 26.60
C THR A 267 10.34 -4.03 26.82
N LYS A 268 9.23 -4.75 26.73
CA LYS A 268 9.14 -6.19 26.99
C LYS A 268 9.82 -7.04 25.90
N TYR A 269 9.55 -6.75 24.64
CA TYR A 269 9.98 -7.59 23.53
C TYR A 269 10.99 -6.91 22.60
N ARG A 270 11.21 -5.61 22.76
CA ARG A 270 12.00 -4.76 21.86
C ARG A 270 11.51 -4.81 20.41
N ASP A 271 10.22 -5.12 20.23
CA ASP A 271 9.60 -5.13 18.93
C ASP A 271 9.33 -3.71 18.46
N LYS A 272 9.51 -3.46 17.18
CA LYS A 272 9.20 -2.19 16.55
C LYS A 272 7.68 -2.06 16.36
N MET A 273 7.09 -1.10 17.06
CA MET A 273 5.72 -0.64 16.86
C MET A 273 5.73 0.66 16.08
N ARG A 274 4.76 0.84 15.20
CA ARG A 274 4.59 2.10 14.47
C ARG A 274 3.14 2.45 14.21
N THR A 275 2.84 3.75 14.16
CA THR A 275 1.60 4.23 13.57
C THR A 275 1.69 4.18 12.06
N PHE A 276 0.57 3.96 11.40
CA PHE A 276 0.50 3.91 9.94
C PHE A 276 -0.86 4.40 9.45
N CYS A 277 -0.86 5.11 8.31
CA CYS A 277 -2.06 5.52 7.59
C CYS A 277 -3.10 6.18 8.51
N SER A 278 -2.73 7.32 9.12
CA SER A 278 -3.66 8.15 9.89
C SER A 278 -4.64 8.85 8.94
N ASN A 279 -5.92 8.84 9.30
CA ASN A 279 -7.00 9.45 8.56
C ASN A 279 -7.82 10.34 9.51
N PRO A 280 -7.46 11.63 9.64
CA PRO A 280 -8.22 12.59 10.42
C PRO A 280 -9.65 12.73 9.90
N SER A 281 -10.63 12.72 10.80
CA SER A 281 -12.07 12.77 10.48
C SER A 281 -12.47 11.73 9.41
N GLY A 282 -11.78 10.58 9.43
CA GLY A 282 -11.90 9.54 8.40
C GLY A 282 -12.87 8.43 8.79
N PHE A 283 -12.98 7.44 7.92
CA PHE A 283 -13.88 6.31 8.06
C PHE A 283 -13.11 5.00 7.99
N ILE A 284 -13.58 4.00 8.71
CA ILE A 284 -13.09 2.63 8.57
C ILE A 284 -13.82 1.95 7.40
N ALA A 285 -13.07 1.22 6.60
CA ALA A 285 -13.58 0.40 5.53
C ALA A 285 -13.13 -1.05 5.67
N ALA A 286 -14.05 -1.96 5.40
CA ALA A 286 -13.75 -3.37 5.21
C ALA A 286 -13.17 -3.57 3.80
N GLU A 287 -11.92 -4.01 3.71
CA GLU A 287 -11.28 -4.39 2.45
C GLU A 287 -11.24 -5.91 2.31
N LYS A 288 -11.89 -6.41 1.28
CA LYS A 288 -11.86 -7.82 0.95
C LYS A 288 -10.66 -8.14 0.07
N HIS A 289 -9.66 -8.81 0.63
CA HIS A 289 -8.45 -9.23 -0.10
C HIS A 289 -8.62 -10.56 -0.84
N SER A 290 -9.42 -11.47 -0.28
CA SER A 290 -9.82 -12.74 -0.89
C SER A 290 -11.21 -13.13 -0.36
N ASP A 291 -11.74 -14.27 -0.79
CA ASP A 291 -13.07 -14.72 -0.33
C ASP A 291 -13.14 -14.97 1.18
N ASP A 292 -12.00 -15.27 1.78
CA ASP A 292 -11.86 -15.63 3.19
C ASP A 292 -11.02 -14.62 4.01
N VAL A 293 -10.65 -13.46 3.42
CA VAL A 293 -9.84 -12.42 4.10
C VAL A 293 -10.47 -11.05 3.96
N VAL A 294 -10.90 -10.49 5.09
CA VAL A 294 -11.33 -9.10 5.23
C VAL A 294 -10.41 -8.39 6.21
N LEU A 295 -9.90 -7.22 5.82
CA LEU A 295 -9.04 -6.37 6.63
C LEU A 295 -9.70 -5.02 6.88
N ALA A 296 -9.43 -4.44 8.04
CA ALA A 296 -9.81 -3.07 8.33
C ALA A 296 -8.82 -2.10 7.70
N ASN A 297 -9.29 -1.23 6.82
CA ASN A 297 -8.55 -0.10 6.31
C ASN A 297 -9.24 1.22 6.67
N GLY A 298 -8.61 2.35 6.38
CA GLY A 298 -9.19 3.67 6.61
C GLY A 298 -9.01 4.56 5.40
N HIS A 299 -9.95 5.50 5.25
CA HIS A 299 -9.84 6.56 4.26
C HIS A 299 -10.48 7.85 4.76
N ALA A 300 -10.03 8.96 4.21
CA ALA A 300 -10.61 10.27 4.43
C ALA A 300 -11.17 10.80 3.10
N TYR A 301 -12.33 11.41 3.18
CA TYR A 301 -12.93 12.13 2.05
C TYR A 301 -12.65 13.63 2.20
N LYS A 302 -12.60 14.34 1.07
CA LYS A 302 -12.46 15.79 1.07
C LYS A 302 -13.68 16.47 1.69
N ASP A 303 -14.87 16.06 1.27
CA ASP A 303 -16.13 16.73 1.58
C ASP A 303 -17.00 16.02 2.63
N LYS A 304 -16.61 14.81 3.05
CA LYS A 304 -17.32 14.04 4.08
C LYS A 304 -16.40 13.77 5.24
N LYS A 305 -16.78 14.23 6.43
CA LYS A 305 -16.01 14.09 7.66
C LYS A 305 -16.78 13.28 8.69
N SER A 306 -16.07 12.42 9.43
CA SER A 306 -16.55 11.80 10.66
C SER A 306 -16.11 12.61 11.89
N GLN A 307 -16.46 12.15 13.08
CA GLN A 307 -15.96 12.70 14.34
C GLN A 307 -14.76 11.93 14.90
N ASN A 308 -14.21 10.99 14.11
CA ASN A 308 -13.15 10.11 14.55
C ASN A 308 -11.95 10.19 13.61
N THR A 309 -10.78 10.15 14.21
CA THR A 309 -9.54 9.80 13.51
C THR A 309 -9.32 8.30 13.59
N ASN A 310 -8.93 7.67 12.51
CA ASN A 310 -8.48 6.29 12.55
C ASN A 310 -7.05 6.14 12.06
N LEU A 311 -6.31 5.22 12.66
CA LEU A 311 -4.94 4.90 12.31
C LEU A 311 -4.64 3.42 12.58
N ALA A 312 -3.65 2.86 11.90
CA ALA A 312 -3.17 1.52 12.20
C ALA A 312 -2.02 1.58 13.22
N LEU A 313 -2.03 0.66 14.19
CA LEU A 313 -0.91 0.34 15.05
C LEU A 313 -0.33 -1.00 14.57
N LEU A 314 0.89 -0.96 14.07
CA LEU A 314 1.55 -2.10 13.43
C LEU A 314 2.79 -2.52 14.22
N CYS A 315 2.90 -3.83 14.41
CA CYS A 315 4.06 -4.49 14.96
C CYS A 315 4.84 -5.18 13.84
N THR A 316 6.05 -4.73 13.59
CA THR A 316 6.92 -5.33 12.56
C THR A 316 7.52 -6.63 13.09
N LYS A 317 7.39 -7.70 12.32
CA LYS A 317 7.93 -9.04 12.64
C LYS A 317 8.86 -9.55 11.58
N THR A 318 9.99 -10.07 12.02
CA THR A 318 10.90 -10.88 11.23
C THR A 318 10.87 -12.31 11.76
N PHE A 319 11.23 -13.26 10.95
CA PHE A 319 11.22 -14.66 11.29
C PHE A 319 12.63 -15.25 11.12
N THR A 320 12.94 -16.28 11.93
CA THR A 320 14.21 -17.01 11.85
C THR A 320 14.11 -18.16 10.84
N GLN A 321 15.23 -18.50 10.22
CA GLN A 321 15.34 -19.69 9.38
C GLN A 321 14.93 -20.95 10.17
N PRO A 322 14.26 -21.93 9.55
CA PRO A 322 14.05 -22.10 8.10
C PRO A 322 12.73 -21.48 7.57
N PHE A 323 12.01 -20.68 8.37
CA PHE A 323 10.70 -20.13 7.97
C PHE A 323 10.85 -19.07 6.88
N LYS A 324 10.17 -19.28 5.75
CA LYS A 324 10.25 -18.43 4.54
C LYS A 324 8.91 -17.87 4.06
N GLN A 325 7.84 -17.98 4.87
CA GLN A 325 6.48 -17.66 4.43
C GLN A 325 5.79 -16.61 5.34
N PRO A 326 6.40 -15.44 5.58
CA PRO A 326 5.83 -14.43 6.48
C PRO A 326 4.48 -13.90 5.99
N PHE A 327 4.27 -13.82 4.68
CA PHE A 327 3.01 -13.40 4.09
C PHE A 327 1.88 -14.43 4.36
N GLU A 328 2.17 -15.72 4.26
CA GLU A 328 1.20 -16.77 4.56
C GLU A 328 0.83 -16.78 6.05
N TYR A 329 1.81 -16.55 6.92
CA TYR A 329 1.56 -16.40 8.36
C TYR A 329 0.61 -15.22 8.65
N ALA A 330 0.85 -14.04 8.06
CA ALA A 330 -0.03 -12.90 8.22
C ALA A 330 -1.43 -13.16 7.65
N THR A 331 -1.51 -13.83 6.50
CA THR A 331 -2.77 -14.23 5.87
C THR A 331 -3.56 -15.22 6.75
N ALA A 332 -2.90 -16.17 7.41
CA ALA A 332 -3.54 -17.11 8.33
C ALA A 332 -4.20 -16.39 9.51
N ILE A 333 -3.53 -15.38 10.09
CA ILE A 333 -4.10 -14.54 11.16
C ILE A 333 -5.33 -13.78 10.66
N ALA A 334 -5.25 -13.19 9.47
CA ALA A 334 -6.36 -12.47 8.86
C ALA A 334 -7.56 -13.38 8.56
N LYS A 335 -7.31 -14.62 8.11
CA LYS A 335 -8.36 -15.64 7.91
C LYS A 335 -9.04 -16.01 9.20
N MET A 336 -8.30 -16.21 10.30
CA MET A 336 -8.88 -16.49 11.62
C MET A 336 -9.82 -15.36 12.05
N SER A 337 -9.40 -14.09 11.92
CA SER A 337 -10.25 -12.95 12.23
C SER A 337 -11.53 -12.94 11.38
N SER A 338 -11.40 -13.16 10.07
CA SER A 338 -12.54 -13.19 9.14
C SER A 338 -13.50 -14.36 9.40
N MET A 339 -12.96 -15.52 9.78
CA MET A 339 -13.74 -16.69 10.15
C MET A 339 -14.61 -16.42 11.39
N LEU A 340 -14.05 -15.78 12.42
CA LEU A 340 -14.76 -15.45 13.66
C LEU A 340 -15.93 -14.48 13.44
N THR A 341 -15.92 -13.73 12.36
CA THR A 341 -16.87 -12.65 12.07
C THR A 341 -17.77 -12.92 10.87
N GLY A 342 -17.63 -14.08 10.24
CA GLY A 342 -18.36 -14.38 9.00
C GLY A 342 -17.99 -13.44 7.85
N GLY A 343 -16.74 -12.94 7.84
CA GLY A 343 -16.23 -12.05 6.79
C GLY A 343 -16.51 -10.57 7.01
N LYS A 344 -16.75 -10.15 8.24
CA LYS A 344 -16.78 -8.75 8.69
C LYS A 344 -15.53 -8.37 9.47
N ILE A 345 -15.42 -7.13 9.91
CA ILE A 345 -14.34 -6.66 10.79
C ILE A 345 -14.57 -7.16 12.22
N LEU A 346 -13.54 -7.73 12.83
CA LEU A 346 -13.56 -8.05 14.26
C LEU A 346 -13.22 -6.79 15.06
N MET A 347 -14.14 -6.35 15.94
CA MET A 347 -14.02 -5.13 16.74
C MET A 347 -14.04 -5.44 18.24
N GLN A 348 -13.18 -4.73 18.97
CA GLN A 348 -13.13 -4.80 20.44
C GLN A 348 -12.80 -3.42 21.00
N SER A 349 -13.40 -3.03 22.10
CA SER A 349 -13.00 -1.79 22.80
C SER A 349 -11.61 -1.98 23.44
N TYR A 350 -10.82 -0.90 23.46
CA TYR A 350 -9.51 -0.95 24.12
C TYR A 350 -9.61 -1.29 25.61
N GLY A 351 -10.65 -0.80 26.28
CA GLY A 351 -10.90 -1.11 27.69
C GLY A 351 -11.13 -2.61 27.93
N ASP A 352 -11.90 -3.26 27.06
CA ASP A 352 -12.13 -4.70 27.15
C ASP A 352 -10.89 -5.51 26.78
N LEU A 353 -10.18 -5.09 25.71
CA LEU A 353 -8.91 -5.72 25.30
C LEU A 353 -7.89 -5.71 26.43
N LYS A 354 -7.72 -4.57 27.12
CA LYS A 354 -6.75 -4.39 28.21
C LYS A 354 -6.97 -5.34 29.39
N VAL A 355 -8.23 -5.69 29.66
CA VAL A 355 -8.57 -6.61 30.76
C VAL A 355 -8.86 -8.04 30.31
N GLY A 356 -8.65 -8.34 29.01
CA GLY A 356 -8.87 -9.67 28.44
C GLY A 356 -10.36 -10.05 28.35
N ARG A 357 -11.25 -9.08 28.15
CA ARG A 357 -12.69 -9.30 28.10
C ARG A 357 -13.22 -9.12 26.69
N ARG A 358 -14.03 -10.03 26.20
CA ARG A 358 -14.78 -9.91 24.96
C ARG A 358 -15.69 -8.67 24.97
N SER A 359 -15.71 -7.88 23.89
CA SER A 359 -16.73 -6.85 23.68
C SER A 359 -18.03 -7.44 23.14
N THR A 360 -19.14 -6.79 23.47
CA THR A 360 -20.48 -7.05 22.94
C THR A 360 -21.02 -5.77 22.29
N ASP A 361 -22.09 -5.89 21.51
CA ASP A 361 -22.71 -4.72 20.89
C ASP A 361 -23.18 -3.71 21.94
N GLU A 362 -23.68 -4.18 23.10
CA GLU A 362 -24.08 -3.32 24.21
C GLU A 362 -22.85 -2.61 24.84
N SER A 363 -21.69 -3.28 24.93
CA SER A 363 -20.48 -2.66 25.46
C SER A 363 -19.93 -1.61 24.49
N ILE A 364 -19.99 -1.86 23.19
CA ILE A 364 -19.60 -0.89 22.15
C ILE A 364 -20.55 0.32 22.17
N ALA A 365 -21.86 0.10 22.25
CA ALA A 365 -22.85 1.19 22.29
C ALA A 365 -22.72 2.13 23.49
N ARG A 366 -22.04 1.72 24.57
CA ARG A 366 -21.77 2.56 25.77
C ARG A 366 -20.50 3.41 25.65
N LEU A 367 -19.74 3.27 24.58
CA LEU A 367 -18.52 4.05 24.39
C LEU A 367 -18.84 5.50 24.03
N ASN A 368 -17.93 6.41 24.36
CA ASN A 368 -17.98 7.81 23.93
C ASN A 368 -17.50 8.00 22.48
N ILE A 369 -17.59 6.98 21.68
CA ILE A 369 -17.19 6.95 20.27
C ILE A 369 -18.19 6.11 19.49
N ILE A 370 -18.63 6.61 18.36
CA ILE A 370 -19.51 5.89 17.45
C ILE A 370 -18.62 5.33 16.34
N PRO A 371 -18.54 4.00 16.16
CA PRO A 371 -17.80 3.40 15.06
C PRO A 371 -18.25 3.94 13.70
N THR A 372 -17.30 4.25 12.84
CA THR A 372 -17.59 4.81 11.50
C THR A 372 -17.95 3.75 10.45
N THR A 373 -17.91 2.49 10.82
CA THR A 373 -18.37 1.36 9.99
C THR A 373 -19.45 0.56 10.70
N GLU A 374 -20.45 0.09 9.95
CA GLU A 374 -21.46 -0.85 10.42
C GLU A 374 -21.09 -2.32 10.08
N ASP A 375 -20.02 -2.52 9.32
CA ASP A 375 -19.58 -3.84 8.84
C ASP A 375 -18.60 -4.49 9.83
N TYR A 376 -19.03 -4.65 11.07
CA TYR A 376 -18.24 -5.27 12.13
C TYR A 376 -19.03 -6.30 12.96
N VAL A 377 -18.30 -7.07 13.73
CA VAL A 377 -18.81 -7.95 14.80
C VAL A 377 -18.02 -7.65 16.07
N ALA A 378 -18.73 -7.33 17.15
CA ALA A 378 -18.12 -7.16 18.47
C ALA A 378 -17.61 -8.50 19.00
N GLY A 379 -16.34 -8.56 19.44
CA GLY A 379 -15.74 -9.82 19.80
C GLY A 379 -14.46 -9.70 20.62
N ASP A 380 -13.62 -10.71 20.54
CA ASP A 380 -12.35 -10.82 21.22
C ASP A 380 -11.20 -11.00 20.20
N ILE A 381 -10.39 -9.98 20.02
CA ILE A 381 -9.25 -9.98 19.11
C ILE A 381 -8.17 -11.01 19.54
N ALA A 382 -8.12 -11.36 20.85
CA ALA A 382 -7.16 -12.35 21.34
C ALA A 382 -7.37 -13.77 20.78
N LEU A 383 -8.57 -14.06 20.24
CA LEU A 383 -8.83 -15.34 19.58
C LEU A 383 -8.19 -15.46 18.19
N ALA A 384 -7.82 -14.35 17.56
CA ALA A 384 -7.21 -14.32 16.24
C ALA A 384 -5.76 -13.81 16.25
N CYS A 385 -5.45 -12.84 17.10
CA CYS A 385 -4.18 -12.16 17.09
C CYS A 385 -3.17 -12.83 18.06
N PRO A 386 -1.93 -13.12 17.65
CA PRO A 386 -0.92 -13.68 18.52
C PRO A 386 -0.67 -12.84 19.77
N LYS A 387 -0.55 -13.50 20.92
CA LYS A 387 -0.37 -12.84 22.23
C LYS A 387 0.75 -11.77 22.22
N ARG A 388 1.89 -12.05 21.60
CA ARG A 388 3.02 -11.09 21.54
C ARG A 388 2.65 -9.80 20.81
N ILE A 389 1.79 -9.89 19.78
CA ILE A 389 1.30 -8.70 19.05
C ILE A 389 0.36 -7.90 19.95
N LEU A 390 -0.57 -8.56 20.64
CA LEU A 390 -1.49 -7.91 21.58
C LEU A 390 -0.76 -7.25 22.74
N ASP A 391 0.21 -7.95 23.36
CA ASP A 391 1.03 -7.39 24.45
C ASP A 391 1.81 -6.14 24.00
N ASN A 392 2.12 -6.02 22.72
CA ASN A 392 2.79 -4.84 22.18
C ASN A 392 1.79 -3.68 21.85
N ILE A 393 0.52 -3.99 21.63
CA ILE A 393 -0.55 -3.01 21.35
C ILE A 393 -1.10 -2.41 22.64
N ILE A 394 -1.21 -3.20 23.72
CA ILE A 394 -1.66 -2.80 25.06
C ILE A 394 -0.60 -2.01 25.80
#